data_5d3ffcd13aded20df328f1ee10a15469
#
_entry.id   5d3ffcd13aded20df328f1ee10a15469
#
_cell.length_a   1.000
_cell.length_b   1.000
_cell.length_c   1.000
_cell.angle_alpha   90.00
_cell.angle_beta   90.00
_cell.angle_gamma   90.00
#
_symmetry.space_group_name_H-M   'P 1'
#
loop_
_entity.id
_entity.type
_entity.pdbx_description
1 polymer ?
#
loop_
_entity_poly.entity_id
_entity_poly.type
_entity_poly.pdbx_seq_one_letter_code
_entity_poly.pdbx_strand_id
1 'polypeptide(L)'
;GDDGLAIKRGERGADFQERWQQAMGRWATQAATLKDVPVVVIHRDQTYLVHWLGMKELAAIEPKPGVPPSAGYLAGLVAKLGTTPPKMILRNAYNDPKASDWLAQRIKAPVVVLPFSVGGTPEAKDLFSLFDDTLGRLQAATK
;
A
#
# COMPACT_ATOMS: atom_id res chain seq x y z
N GLY A 1 40.14 -17.08 -9.40
CA GLY A 1 39.55 -17.72 -10.54
C GLY A 1 38.03 -17.75 -10.50
N ASP A 2 37.46 -18.39 -11.50
CA ASP A 2 36.01 -18.51 -11.66
C ASP A 2 35.36 -19.26 -10.51
N ASP A 3 36.07 -20.23 -9.92
CA ASP A 3 35.54 -21.02 -8.80
C ASP A 3 35.32 -20.19 -7.55
N GLY A 4 36.23 -19.26 -7.25
CA GLY A 4 36.07 -18.35 -6.12
C GLY A 4 34.89 -17.40 -6.30
N LEU A 5 34.65 -16.97 -7.55
CA LEU A 5 33.52 -16.10 -7.88
C LEU A 5 32.18 -16.84 -7.76
N ALA A 6 32.16 -18.10 -8.21
CA ALA A 6 30.95 -18.94 -8.11
C ALA A 6 30.59 -19.25 -6.65
N ILE A 7 31.58 -19.52 -5.79
CA ILE A 7 31.37 -19.72 -4.36
C ILE A 7 30.80 -18.46 -3.71
N LYS A 8 31.37 -17.29 -4.01
CA LYS A 8 30.87 -16.02 -3.48
C LYS A 8 29.43 -15.73 -3.92
N ARG A 9 29.08 -16.03 -5.16
CA ARG A 9 27.71 -15.90 -5.66
C ARG A 9 26.75 -16.83 -4.94
N GLY A 10 27.16 -18.08 -4.68
CA GLY A 10 26.37 -19.04 -3.93
C GLY A 10 26.12 -18.58 -2.49
N GLU A 11 27.16 -18.07 -1.83
CA GLU A 11 27.06 -17.52 -0.47
C GLU A 11 26.12 -16.32 -0.43
N ARG A 12 26.22 -15.39 -1.39
CA ARG A 12 25.30 -14.24 -1.49
C ARG A 12 23.88 -14.67 -1.75
N GLY A 13 23.67 -15.68 -2.59
CA GLY A 13 22.35 -16.23 -2.87
C GLY A 13 21.72 -16.85 -1.64
N ALA A 14 22.51 -17.63 -0.88
CA ALA A 14 22.06 -18.26 0.37
C ALA A 14 21.72 -17.19 1.42
N ASP A 15 22.56 -16.16 1.58
CA ASP A 15 22.32 -15.05 2.50
C ASP A 15 21.06 -14.27 2.11
N PHE A 16 20.88 -13.98 0.81
CA PHE A 16 19.69 -13.32 0.31
C PHE A 16 18.41 -14.14 0.61
N GLN A 17 18.45 -15.45 0.35
CA GLN A 17 17.30 -16.31 0.62
C GLN A 17 16.94 -16.35 2.10
N GLU A 18 17.94 -16.45 2.97
CA GLU A 18 17.73 -16.43 4.42
C GLU A 18 17.09 -15.11 4.87
N ARG A 19 17.63 -13.98 4.40
CA ARG A 19 17.12 -12.66 4.70
C ARG A 19 15.69 -12.49 4.16
N TRP A 20 15.42 -13.00 2.97
CA TRP A 20 14.10 -12.96 2.36
C TRP A 20 13.07 -13.75 3.17
N GLN A 21 13.42 -14.97 3.60
CA GLN A 21 12.55 -15.79 4.43
C GLN A 21 12.25 -15.14 5.77
N GLN A 22 13.26 -14.55 6.41
CA GLN A 22 13.07 -13.81 7.65
C GLN A 22 12.15 -12.60 7.45
N ALA A 23 12.36 -11.87 6.36
CA ALA A 23 11.53 -10.72 6.02
C ALA A 23 10.08 -11.14 5.74
N MET A 24 9.87 -12.23 5.00
CA MET A 24 8.53 -12.75 4.73
C MET A 24 7.78 -13.11 6.01
N GLY A 25 8.47 -13.74 6.97
CA GLY A 25 7.88 -14.05 8.28
C GLY A 25 7.47 -12.79 9.04
N ARG A 26 8.33 -11.78 9.03
CA ARG A 26 8.06 -10.47 9.66
C ARG A 26 6.88 -9.78 8.98
N TRP A 27 6.85 -9.75 7.65
CA TRP A 27 5.77 -9.12 6.88
C TRP A 27 4.44 -9.83 7.07
N ALA A 28 4.44 -11.16 7.13
CA ALA A 28 3.23 -11.92 7.41
C ALA A 28 2.64 -11.55 8.77
N THR A 29 3.46 -11.40 9.79
CA THR A 29 3.04 -10.96 11.12
C THR A 29 2.46 -9.54 11.07
N GLN A 30 3.11 -8.62 10.35
CA GLN A 30 2.62 -7.27 10.17
C GLN A 30 1.31 -7.24 9.37
N ALA A 31 1.23 -8.02 8.30
CA ALA A 31 0.04 -8.10 7.45
C ALA A 31 -1.18 -8.62 8.20
N ALA A 32 -0.97 -9.53 9.17
CA ALA A 32 -2.07 -10.07 9.97
C ALA A 32 -2.82 -8.98 10.75
N THR A 33 -2.14 -7.89 11.12
CA THR A 33 -2.78 -6.75 11.81
C THR A 33 -3.66 -5.92 10.88
N LEU A 34 -3.51 -6.09 9.57
CA LEU A 34 -4.25 -5.35 8.55
C LEU A 34 -5.46 -6.10 8.00
N LYS A 35 -5.64 -7.36 8.39
CA LYS A 35 -6.76 -8.17 7.92
C LYS A 35 -8.08 -7.50 8.26
N ASP A 36 -8.98 -7.45 7.26
CA ASP A 36 -10.32 -6.88 7.35
C ASP A 36 -10.37 -5.36 7.63
N VAL A 37 -9.22 -4.68 7.61
CA VAL A 37 -9.20 -3.21 7.77
C VAL A 37 -9.86 -2.58 6.53
N PRO A 38 -10.91 -1.75 6.70
CA PRO A 38 -11.61 -1.13 5.58
C PRO A 38 -10.82 0.04 5.03
N VAL A 39 -10.65 0.06 3.71
CA VAL A 39 -9.86 1.07 3.01
C VAL A 39 -10.55 1.57 1.75
N VAL A 40 -10.16 2.76 1.32
CA VAL A 40 -10.51 3.31 0.01
C VAL A 40 -9.21 3.43 -0.80
N VAL A 41 -9.25 3.06 -2.06
CA VAL A 41 -8.10 3.16 -2.97
C VAL A 41 -8.34 4.24 -4.02
N ILE A 42 -7.28 4.68 -4.69
CA ILE A 42 -7.42 5.62 -5.82
C ILE A 42 -7.83 4.87 -7.08
N HIS A 43 -7.04 3.88 -7.46
CA HIS A 43 -7.26 3.05 -8.64
C HIS A 43 -7.44 1.59 -8.28
N ARG A 44 -8.06 0.85 -9.19
CA ARG A 44 -8.19 -0.61 -9.03
C ARG A 44 -6.87 -1.36 -9.13
N ASP A 45 -5.81 -0.75 -9.62
CA ASP A 45 -4.47 -1.36 -9.60
C ASP A 45 -3.96 -1.59 -8.17
N GLN A 46 -4.43 -0.80 -7.21
CA GLN A 46 -4.12 -0.98 -5.79
C GLN A 46 -4.88 -2.14 -5.15
N THR A 47 -5.93 -2.63 -5.80
CA THR A 47 -6.75 -3.75 -5.32
C THR A 47 -5.90 -5.00 -5.08
N TYR A 48 -4.86 -5.23 -5.88
CA TYR A 48 -3.96 -6.36 -5.70
C TYR A 48 -3.30 -6.35 -4.31
N LEU A 49 -2.73 -5.21 -3.89
CA LEU A 49 -2.10 -5.06 -2.58
C LEU A 49 -3.12 -5.24 -1.45
N VAL A 50 -4.27 -4.58 -1.57
CA VAL A 50 -5.36 -4.65 -0.60
C VAL A 50 -5.82 -6.09 -0.41
N HIS A 51 -6.01 -6.81 -1.52
CA HIS A 51 -6.43 -8.21 -1.50
C HIS A 51 -5.36 -9.11 -0.88
N TRP A 52 -4.10 -8.90 -1.24
CA TRP A 52 -2.98 -9.69 -0.71
C TRP A 52 -2.85 -9.52 0.82
N LEU A 53 -3.08 -8.32 1.32
CA LEU A 53 -3.03 -8.02 2.76
C LEU A 53 -4.31 -8.41 3.51
N GLY A 54 -5.34 -8.86 2.82
CA GLY A 54 -6.62 -9.21 3.42
C GLY A 54 -7.42 -8.02 3.91
N MET A 55 -7.10 -6.81 3.45
CA MET A 55 -7.85 -5.60 3.77
C MET A 55 -9.17 -5.59 3.00
N LYS A 56 -10.12 -4.78 3.45
CA LYS A 56 -11.44 -4.67 2.83
C LYS A 56 -11.53 -3.40 2.01
N GLU A 57 -11.55 -3.54 0.68
CA GLU A 57 -11.75 -2.42 -0.22
C GLU A 57 -13.22 -2.00 -0.23
N LEU A 58 -13.51 -0.76 0.17
CA LEU A 58 -14.87 -0.23 0.19
C LEU A 58 -15.23 0.47 -1.12
N ALA A 59 -14.27 1.18 -1.72
CA ALA A 59 -14.48 1.95 -2.94
C ALA A 59 -13.15 2.33 -3.58
N ALA A 60 -13.21 2.73 -4.86
CA ALA A 60 -12.12 3.37 -5.58
C ALA A 60 -12.52 4.80 -5.93
N ILE A 61 -11.63 5.77 -5.73
CA ILE A 61 -11.91 7.18 -6.05
C ILE A 61 -11.98 7.36 -7.56
N GLU A 62 -11.10 6.70 -8.32
CA GLU A 62 -11.11 6.72 -9.78
C GLU A 62 -11.48 5.33 -10.30
N PRO A 63 -12.77 5.05 -10.56
CA PRO A 63 -13.19 3.73 -11.03
C PRO A 63 -12.70 3.43 -12.45
N LYS A 64 -12.37 4.48 -13.22
CA LYS A 64 -11.77 4.36 -14.56
C LYS A 64 -10.37 4.97 -14.53
N PRO A 65 -9.31 4.20 -14.86
CA PRO A 65 -7.95 4.72 -14.83
C PRO A 65 -7.79 5.97 -15.71
N GLY A 66 -7.11 6.99 -15.16
CA GLY A 66 -6.82 8.23 -15.87
C GLY A 66 -7.99 9.19 -16.04
N VAL A 67 -9.17 8.83 -15.55
CA VAL A 67 -10.36 9.69 -15.62
C VAL A 67 -10.61 10.27 -14.24
N PRO A 68 -10.50 11.61 -14.05
CA PRO A 68 -10.80 12.23 -12.77
C PRO A 68 -12.25 11.93 -12.35
N PRO A 69 -12.52 11.73 -11.06
CA PRO A 69 -13.88 11.49 -10.60
C PRO A 69 -14.74 12.74 -10.78
N SER A 70 -16.01 12.55 -11.13
CA SER A 70 -16.97 13.65 -11.18
C SER A 70 -17.36 14.12 -9.77
N ALA A 71 -17.84 15.36 -9.65
CA ALA A 71 -18.33 15.89 -8.40
C ALA A 71 -19.49 15.05 -7.85
N GLY A 72 -20.39 14.58 -8.72
CA GLY A 72 -21.50 13.72 -8.33
C GLY A 72 -21.04 12.37 -7.79
N TYR A 73 -20.03 11.78 -8.41
CA TYR A 73 -19.45 10.53 -7.94
C TYR A 73 -18.82 10.69 -6.56
N LEU A 74 -18.05 11.76 -6.35
CA LEU A 74 -17.41 12.05 -5.06
C LEU A 74 -18.46 12.30 -3.97
N ALA A 75 -19.52 13.03 -4.27
CA ALA A 75 -20.62 13.24 -3.33
C ALA A 75 -21.31 11.92 -2.94
N GLY A 76 -21.49 11.02 -3.91
CA GLY A 76 -22.00 9.68 -3.66
C GLY A 76 -21.09 8.85 -2.76
N LEU A 77 -19.77 8.98 -2.93
CA LEU A 77 -18.79 8.31 -2.05
C LEU A 77 -18.88 8.84 -0.62
N VAL A 78 -19.00 10.15 -0.43
CA VAL A 78 -19.15 10.74 0.92
C VAL A 78 -20.38 10.17 1.61
N ALA A 79 -21.51 10.09 0.91
CA ALA A 79 -22.72 9.52 1.46
C ALA A 79 -22.55 8.04 1.84
N LYS A 80 -21.98 7.25 0.93
CA LYS A 80 -21.75 5.82 1.15
C LYS A 80 -20.79 5.56 2.31
N LEU A 81 -19.68 6.28 2.34
CA LEU A 81 -18.60 6.08 3.32
C LEU A 81 -18.95 6.72 4.68
N GLY A 82 -19.93 7.60 4.73
CA GLY A 82 -20.45 8.12 5.99
C GLY A 82 -21.15 7.05 6.82
N THR A 83 -21.74 6.04 6.18
CA THR A 83 -22.41 4.92 6.87
C THR A 83 -21.46 3.75 7.13
N THR A 84 -20.41 3.60 6.31
CA THR A 84 -19.39 2.55 6.46
C THR A 84 -18.03 3.21 6.30
N PRO A 85 -17.52 3.88 7.35
CA PRO A 85 -16.28 4.65 7.22
C PRO A 85 -15.07 3.75 7.03
N PRO A 86 -14.14 4.13 6.12
CA PRO A 86 -12.86 3.44 6.01
C PRO A 86 -11.94 3.86 7.15
N LYS A 87 -10.95 3.00 7.41
CA LYS A 87 -9.89 3.33 8.36
C LYS A 87 -8.87 4.28 7.73
N MET A 88 -8.67 4.19 6.43
CA MET A 88 -7.70 5.00 5.70
C MET A 88 -8.02 5.04 4.20
N ILE A 89 -7.45 6.03 3.52
CA ILE A 89 -7.46 6.14 2.06
C ILE A 89 -6.03 5.88 1.59
N LEU A 90 -5.85 4.93 0.67
CA LEU A 90 -4.54 4.58 0.15
C LEU A 90 -4.26 5.35 -1.14
N ARG A 91 -3.12 5.99 -1.21
CA ARG A 91 -2.67 6.75 -2.37
C ARG A 91 -1.24 6.37 -2.73
N ASN A 92 -0.99 6.24 -4.01
CA ASN A 92 0.36 6.14 -4.54
C ASN A 92 1.01 7.53 -4.51
N ALA A 93 2.32 7.60 -4.26
CA ALA A 93 3.07 8.85 -4.25
C ALA A 93 2.97 9.63 -5.57
N TYR A 94 2.67 8.96 -6.68
CA TYR A 94 2.52 9.58 -8.00
C TYR A 94 1.11 10.07 -8.30
N ASN A 95 0.12 9.72 -7.50
CA ASN A 95 -1.26 10.17 -7.73
C ASN A 95 -1.43 11.64 -7.33
N ASP A 96 -2.29 12.36 -8.07
CA ASP A 96 -2.70 13.70 -7.68
C ASP A 96 -3.43 13.62 -6.32
N PRO A 97 -2.99 14.37 -5.31
CA PRO A 97 -3.60 14.30 -3.98
C PRO A 97 -4.96 14.96 -3.84
N LYS A 98 -5.42 15.74 -4.83
CA LYS A 98 -6.62 16.57 -4.69
C LYS A 98 -7.87 15.79 -4.27
N ALA A 99 -8.20 14.72 -4.99
CA ALA A 99 -9.42 13.97 -4.73
C ALA A 99 -9.35 13.21 -3.41
N SER A 100 -8.22 12.59 -3.10
CA SER A 100 -8.03 11.88 -1.83
C SER A 100 -8.06 12.82 -0.63
N ASP A 101 -7.41 13.97 -0.73
CA ASP A 101 -7.40 14.95 0.36
C ASP A 101 -8.79 15.55 0.58
N TRP A 102 -9.51 15.83 -0.50
CA TRP A 102 -10.88 16.31 -0.44
C TRP A 102 -11.80 15.31 0.27
N LEU A 103 -11.69 14.03 -0.11
CA LEU A 103 -12.49 12.97 0.50
C LEU A 103 -12.11 12.76 1.97
N ALA A 104 -10.82 12.75 2.27
CA ALA A 104 -10.29 12.54 3.61
C ALA A 104 -10.85 13.55 4.63
N GLN A 105 -10.94 14.81 4.22
CA GLN A 105 -11.48 15.88 5.08
C GLN A 105 -12.95 15.63 5.41
N ARG A 106 -13.72 15.13 4.46
CA ARG A 106 -15.17 14.93 4.63
C ARG A 106 -15.52 13.69 5.41
N ILE A 107 -14.78 12.62 5.22
CA ILE A 107 -15.02 11.35 5.92
C ILE A 107 -14.14 11.16 7.16
N LYS A 108 -13.25 12.10 7.43
CA LYS A 108 -12.34 12.10 8.58
C LYS A 108 -11.46 10.84 8.66
N ALA A 109 -10.94 10.42 7.53
CA ALA A 109 -10.00 9.30 7.43
C ALA A 109 -8.63 9.81 6.96
N PRO A 110 -7.52 9.25 7.46
CA PRO A 110 -6.19 9.66 7.01
C PRO A 110 -5.90 9.18 5.59
N VAL A 111 -5.09 9.95 4.87
CA VAL A 111 -4.53 9.52 3.59
C VAL A 111 -3.16 8.89 3.87
N VAL A 112 -2.98 7.66 3.44
CA VAL A 112 -1.71 6.95 3.56
C VAL A 112 -1.05 6.92 2.19
N VAL A 113 0.11 7.53 2.08
CA VAL A 113 0.91 7.54 0.84
C VAL A 113 1.81 6.31 0.84
N LEU A 114 1.69 5.48 -0.19
CA LEU A 114 2.46 4.25 -0.32
C LEU A 114 3.46 4.36 -1.47
N PRO A 115 4.64 3.73 -1.34
CA PRO A 115 5.67 3.81 -2.36
C PRO A 115 5.34 3.09 -3.68
N PHE A 116 4.66 1.97 -3.65
CA PHE A 116 4.34 1.07 -4.78
C PHE A 116 5.54 0.59 -5.62
N SER A 117 6.65 1.29 -5.57
CA SER A 117 7.89 0.90 -6.25
C SER A 117 9.10 1.42 -5.49
N VAL A 118 10.24 0.81 -5.73
CA VAL A 118 11.52 1.31 -5.20
C VAL A 118 11.71 2.75 -5.67
N GLY A 119 12.01 3.64 -4.74
CA GLY A 119 12.13 5.08 -5.00
C GLY A 119 10.82 5.85 -4.95
N GLY A 120 9.66 5.19 -4.76
CA GLY A 120 8.36 5.87 -4.62
C GLY A 120 8.25 6.72 -3.36
N THR A 121 9.00 6.35 -2.31
CA THR A 121 9.23 7.17 -1.12
C THR A 121 10.73 7.17 -0.82
N PRO A 122 11.27 8.15 -0.07
CA PRO A 122 12.69 8.16 0.30
C PRO A 122 13.13 6.91 1.07
N GLU A 123 12.23 6.30 1.83
CA GLU A 123 12.50 5.12 2.64
C GLU A 123 12.55 3.83 1.83
N ALA A 124 11.85 3.78 0.69
CA ALA A 124 11.76 2.60 -0.18
C ALA A 124 12.97 2.52 -1.12
N LYS A 125 14.16 2.27 -0.59
CA LYS A 125 15.43 2.29 -1.33
C LYS A 125 15.70 1.01 -2.10
N ASP A 126 15.19 -0.12 -1.63
CA ASP A 126 15.33 -1.43 -2.25
C ASP A 126 14.05 -2.24 -2.02
N LEU A 127 14.04 -3.50 -2.47
CA LEU A 127 12.86 -4.34 -2.36
C LEU A 127 12.45 -4.60 -0.90
N PHE A 128 13.42 -4.83 -0.01
CA PHE A 128 13.13 -5.06 1.42
C PHE A 128 12.53 -3.81 2.07
N SER A 129 13.16 -2.66 1.88
CA SER A 129 12.67 -1.40 2.45
C SER A 129 11.36 -0.95 1.80
N LEU A 130 11.10 -1.31 0.54
CA LEU A 130 9.82 -1.07 -0.11
C LEU A 130 8.67 -1.76 0.66
N PHE A 131 8.82 -3.04 0.98
CA PHE A 131 7.82 -3.78 1.74
C PHE A 131 7.75 -3.30 3.19
N ASP A 132 8.88 -3.06 3.84
CA ASP A 132 8.92 -2.54 5.21
C ASP A 132 8.22 -1.18 5.31
N ASP A 133 8.48 -0.28 4.38
CA ASP A 133 7.87 1.05 4.37
C ASP A 133 6.36 0.96 4.12
N THR A 134 5.95 0.16 3.15
CA THR A 134 4.53 -0.06 2.84
C THR A 134 3.77 -0.56 4.07
N LEU A 135 4.24 -1.64 4.68
CA LEU A 135 3.58 -2.21 5.84
C LEU A 135 3.62 -1.29 7.07
N GLY A 136 4.75 -0.61 7.26
CA GLY A 136 4.91 0.34 8.36
C GLY A 136 3.93 1.51 8.27
N ARG A 137 3.74 2.07 7.09
CA ARG A 137 2.78 3.16 6.84
C ARG A 137 1.34 2.72 7.08
N LEU A 138 0.99 1.52 6.61
CA LEU A 138 -0.34 0.96 6.82
C LEU A 138 -0.62 0.69 8.30
N GLN A 139 0.33 0.09 9.01
CA GLN A 139 0.17 -0.18 10.44
C GLN A 139 0.05 1.09 11.26
N ALA A 140 0.85 2.11 10.96
CA ALA A 140 0.79 3.39 11.66
C ALA A 140 -0.59 4.03 11.54
N ALA A 141 -1.27 3.87 10.41
CA ALA A 141 -2.59 4.44 10.18
C ALA A 141 -3.73 3.67 10.86
N THR A 142 -3.46 2.47 11.37
CA THR A 142 -4.46 1.70 12.14
C THR A 142 -4.51 2.07 13.62
N LYS A 143 -3.52 2.80 14.08
CA LYS A 143 -3.43 3.25 15.49
C LYS A 143 -4.27 4.53 15.76
#